data_3fa0fe8ad38ecb7a76ca82cc8387925b
#
_entry.id   3fa0fe8ad38ecb7a76ca82cc8387925b
#
_cell.length_a   1.000
_cell.length_b   1.000
_cell.length_c   1.000
_cell.angle_alpha   90.00
_cell.angle_beta   90.00
_cell.angle_gamma   90.00
#
_symmetry.space_group_name_H-M   'P 1'
#
loop_
_entity.id
_entity.type
_entity.pdbx_description
1 polymer ?
#
loop_
_entity_poly.entity_id
_entity_poly.type
_entity_poly.pdbx_seq_one_letter_code
_entity_poly.pdbx_strand_id
1 'polypeptide(L)'
;MTTLGEELAQALGSLLQRGNRARLYDGMLAHAPTGVDEHNYPVLSGLARFGSSTAARLAAEIGLDRSRVSRHADRFEAIGWLRREADPADARGTLLILTPRGHEVIAALRTGLANHLGVLVADWPAGLAESLVDGLRRLTDGGPAGSGSAGSGSAGSGAGGGHQVLPG
;
A
#
# COMPACT_ATOMS: atom_id res chain seq x y z
N MET A 1 0.56 -34.31 -8.26
CA MET A 1 0.05 -33.74 -6.98
C MET A 1 0.43 -32.26 -6.97
N THR A 2 -0.55 -31.38 -6.95
CA THR A 2 -0.32 -29.93 -6.87
C THR A 2 0.19 -29.59 -5.47
N THR A 3 1.20 -28.77 -5.37
CA THR A 3 1.71 -28.28 -4.07
C THR A 3 0.83 -27.17 -3.53
N LEU A 4 0.82 -26.97 -2.21
CA LEU A 4 0.10 -25.85 -1.57
C LEU A 4 0.51 -24.49 -2.19
N GLY A 5 1.78 -24.32 -2.55
CA GLY A 5 2.27 -23.10 -3.20
C GLY A 5 1.64 -22.89 -4.58
N GLU A 6 1.47 -23.93 -5.37
CA GLU A 6 0.81 -23.85 -6.68
C GLU A 6 -0.69 -23.54 -6.53
N GLU A 7 -1.37 -24.12 -5.56
CA GLU A 7 -2.78 -23.84 -5.27
C GLU A 7 -2.97 -22.39 -4.82
N LEU A 8 -2.12 -21.88 -3.93
CA LEU A 8 -2.12 -20.48 -3.51
C LEU A 8 -1.85 -19.52 -4.67
N ALA A 9 -0.88 -19.82 -5.53
CA ALA A 9 -0.56 -19.02 -6.70
C ALA A 9 -1.75 -18.96 -7.68
N GLN A 10 -2.43 -20.11 -7.91
CA GLN A 10 -3.60 -20.17 -8.75
C GLN A 10 -4.79 -19.40 -8.16
N ALA A 11 -5.07 -19.56 -6.86
CA ALA A 11 -6.14 -18.84 -6.16
C ALA A 11 -5.91 -17.34 -6.18
N LEU A 12 -4.69 -16.89 -5.86
CA LEU A 12 -4.31 -15.49 -5.90
C LEU A 12 -4.37 -14.93 -7.32
N GLY A 13 -3.86 -15.67 -8.31
CA GLY A 13 -3.96 -15.29 -9.72
C GLY A 13 -5.41 -15.10 -10.17
N SER A 14 -6.31 -16.01 -9.76
CA SER A 14 -7.74 -15.90 -10.04
C SER A 14 -8.36 -14.67 -9.38
N LEU A 15 -8.03 -14.38 -8.12
CA LEU A 15 -8.51 -13.20 -7.41
C LEU A 15 -8.08 -11.90 -8.09
N LEU A 16 -6.83 -11.85 -8.59
CA LEU A 16 -6.26 -10.68 -9.26
C LEU A 16 -6.72 -10.51 -10.71
N GLN A 17 -7.39 -11.51 -11.29
CA GLN A 17 -7.95 -11.37 -12.64
C GLN A 17 -8.94 -10.20 -12.70
N ARG A 18 -8.93 -9.49 -13.83
CA ARG A 18 -9.71 -8.25 -14.02
C ARG A 18 -11.19 -8.43 -13.66
N GLY A 19 -11.83 -9.53 -14.09
CA GLY A 19 -13.24 -9.77 -13.82
C GLY A 19 -13.56 -9.97 -12.34
N ASN A 20 -12.74 -10.72 -11.62
CA ASN A 20 -12.94 -10.97 -10.19
C ASN A 20 -12.64 -9.71 -9.36
N ARG A 21 -11.59 -8.99 -9.74
CA ARG A 21 -11.27 -7.70 -9.13
C ARG A 21 -12.39 -6.69 -9.35
N ALA A 22 -12.95 -6.61 -10.56
CA ALA A 22 -14.08 -5.72 -10.85
C ALA A 22 -15.28 -6.02 -9.96
N ARG A 23 -15.64 -7.29 -9.74
CA ARG A 23 -16.74 -7.68 -8.84
C ARG A 23 -16.54 -7.20 -7.39
N LEU A 24 -15.31 -7.29 -6.88
CA LEU A 24 -14.98 -6.76 -5.55
C LEU A 24 -15.13 -5.24 -5.50
N TYR A 25 -14.70 -4.55 -6.57
CA TYR A 25 -14.87 -3.10 -6.67
C TYR A 25 -16.33 -2.70 -6.87
N ASP A 26 -17.12 -3.43 -7.66
CA ASP A 26 -18.54 -3.14 -7.88
C ASP A 26 -19.32 -3.14 -6.56
N GLY A 27 -19.07 -4.13 -5.70
CA GLY A 27 -19.70 -4.17 -4.37
C GLY A 27 -19.27 -3.01 -3.47
N MET A 28 -18.00 -2.61 -3.52
CA MET A 28 -17.49 -1.45 -2.79
C MET A 28 -18.07 -0.14 -3.36
N LEU A 29 -18.14 -0.02 -4.68
CA LEU A 29 -18.52 1.19 -5.38
C LEU A 29 -20.04 1.37 -5.52
N ALA A 30 -20.85 0.33 -5.24
CA ALA A 30 -22.30 0.39 -5.32
C ALA A 30 -22.92 1.55 -4.50
N HIS A 31 -22.23 1.97 -3.44
CA HIS A 31 -22.62 3.08 -2.56
C HIS A 31 -21.61 4.22 -2.56
N ALA A 32 -20.69 4.23 -3.53
CA ALA A 32 -19.67 5.26 -3.63
C ALA A 32 -20.28 6.62 -4.03
N PRO A 33 -19.75 7.71 -3.49
CA PRO A 33 -20.10 9.03 -3.98
C PRO A 33 -19.77 9.18 -5.48
N THR A 34 -20.58 9.94 -6.19
CA THR A 34 -20.35 10.26 -7.61
C THR A 34 -18.94 10.84 -7.79
N GLY A 35 -18.17 10.25 -8.71
CA GLY A 35 -16.80 10.66 -9.00
C GLY A 35 -15.74 9.66 -8.60
N VAL A 36 -16.10 8.60 -7.86
CA VAL A 36 -15.20 7.47 -7.57
C VAL A 36 -15.46 6.33 -8.54
N ASP A 37 -14.38 5.75 -9.05
CA ASP A 37 -14.36 4.57 -9.89
C ASP A 37 -13.17 3.66 -9.55
N GLU A 38 -13.12 2.46 -10.15
CA GLU A 38 -12.04 1.48 -9.91
C GLU A 38 -10.64 1.99 -10.27
N HIS A 39 -10.55 3.00 -11.14
CA HIS A 39 -9.28 3.53 -11.64
C HIS A 39 -8.72 4.64 -10.75
N ASN A 40 -9.59 5.41 -10.10
CA ASN A 40 -9.20 6.55 -9.27
C ASN A 40 -9.22 6.26 -7.76
N TYR A 41 -9.99 5.25 -7.32
CA TYR A 41 -9.99 4.80 -5.92
C TYR A 41 -8.60 4.56 -5.33
N PRO A 42 -7.64 3.93 -6.05
CA PRO A 42 -6.30 3.70 -5.50
C PRO A 42 -5.58 4.98 -5.05
N VAL A 43 -5.84 6.12 -5.70
CA VAL A 43 -5.24 7.41 -5.32
C VAL A 43 -5.79 7.90 -3.99
N LEU A 44 -7.11 7.86 -3.79
CA LEU A 44 -7.74 8.22 -2.51
C LEU A 44 -7.31 7.27 -1.38
N SER A 45 -7.36 5.97 -1.66
CA SER A 45 -6.98 4.92 -0.72
C SER A 45 -5.51 5.02 -0.32
N GLY A 46 -4.63 5.31 -1.27
CA GLY A 46 -3.21 5.52 -1.04
C GLY A 46 -2.95 6.73 -0.15
N LEU A 47 -3.57 7.88 -0.43
CA LEU A 47 -3.45 9.07 0.42
C LEU A 47 -3.99 8.82 1.85
N ALA A 48 -5.06 8.06 1.99
CA ALA A 48 -5.59 7.71 3.30
C ALA A 48 -4.69 6.74 4.09
N ARG A 49 -3.88 5.93 3.38
CA ARG A 49 -2.97 4.96 3.98
C ARG A 49 -1.60 5.56 4.30
N PHE A 50 -1.03 6.32 3.37
CA PHE A 50 0.34 6.81 3.45
C PHE A 50 0.43 8.28 3.89
N GLY A 51 -0.70 8.97 4.03
CA GLY A 51 -0.76 10.38 4.35
C GLY A 51 -0.44 11.28 3.16
N SER A 52 -0.15 12.54 3.46
CA SER A 52 0.23 13.56 2.47
C SER A 52 1.45 13.11 1.68
N SER A 53 1.38 13.20 0.36
CA SER A 53 2.44 12.68 -0.51
C SER A 53 2.52 13.45 -1.82
N THR A 54 3.70 13.51 -2.42
CA THR A 54 3.81 13.99 -3.80
C THR A 54 3.22 12.98 -4.77
N ALA A 55 2.78 13.45 -5.96
CA ALA A 55 2.24 12.54 -6.98
C ALA A 55 3.23 11.45 -7.41
N ALA A 56 4.52 11.75 -7.40
CA ALA A 56 5.57 10.78 -7.75
C ALA A 56 5.71 9.70 -6.67
N ARG A 57 5.78 10.09 -5.40
CA ARG A 57 5.89 9.16 -4.27
C ARG A 57 4.65 8.29 -4.17
N LEU A 58 3.45 8.90 -4.24
CA LEU A 58 2.21 8.14 -4.21
C LEU A 58 2.11 7.14 -5.35
N ALA A 59 2.51 7.53 -6.56
CA ALA A 59 2.52 6.66 -7.74
C ALA A 59 3.39 5.40 -7.51
N ALA A 60 4.58 5.56 -6.93
CA ALA A 60 5.45 4.44 -6.59
C ALA A 60 4.81 3.50 -5.56
N GLU A 61 4.18 4.05 -4.51
CA GLU A 61 3.54 3.27 -3.45
C GLU A 61 2.31 2.46 -3.94
N ILE A 62 1.54 3.00 -4.88
CA ILE A 62 0.30 2.35 -5.36
C ILE A 62 0.45 1.64 -6.71
N GLY A 63 1.65 1.61 -7.29
CA GLY A 63 1.92 0.94 -8.56
C GLY A 63 1.26 1.58 -9.77
N LEU A 64 1.08 2.90 -9.76
CA LEU A 64 0.57 3.69 -10.89
C LEU A 64 1.65 4.61 -11.46
N ASP A 65 1.43 5.12 -12.67
CA ASP A 65 2.28 6.17 -13.21
C ASP A 65 1.89 7.56 -12.63
N ARG A 66 2.90 8.43 -12.52
CA ARG A 66 2.74 9.80 -11.97
C ARG A 66 1.67 10.60 -12.72
N SER A 67 1.57 10.43 -14.03
CA SER A 67 0.64 11.21 -14.85
C SER A 67 -0.82 10.84 -14.57
N ARG A 68 -1.08 9.55 -14.30
CA ARG A 68 -2.41 9.08 -13.84
C ARG A 68 -2.75 9.63 -12.47
N VAL A 69 -1.82 9.53 -11.51
CA VAL A 69 -2.02 10.09 -10.17
C VAL A 69 -2.33 11.58 -10.25
N SER A 70 -1.56 12.35 -11.05
CA SER A 70 -1.81 13.79 -11.21
C SER A 70 -3.19 14.09 -11.79
N ARG A 71 -3.62 13.38 -12.85
CA ARG A 71 -4.95 13.57 -13.45
C ARG A 71 -6.09 13.23 -12.50
N HIS A 72 -5.95 12.17 -11.70
CA HIS A 72 -6.96 11.85 -10.70
C HIS A 72 -6.96 12.87 -9.56
N ALA A 73 -5.79 13.36 -9.15
CA ALA A 73 -5.66 14.42 -8.16
C ALA A 73 -6.32 15.73 -8.63
N ASP A 74 -6.16 16.12 -9.90
CA ASP A 74 -6.84 17.31 -10.49
C ASP A 74 -8.36 17.20 -10.35
N ARG A 75 -8.92 16.02 -10.65
CA ARG A 75 -10.36 15.75 -10.52
C ARG A 75 -10.83 15.84 -9.07
N PHE A 76 -10.08 15.24 -8.14
CA PHE A 76 -10.44 15.26 -6.72
C PHE A 76 -10.29 16.65 -6.09
N GLU A 77 -9.33 17.43 -6.55
CA GLU A 77 -9.19 18.83 -6.15
C GLU A 77 -10.37 19.68 -6.62
N ALA A 78 -10.79 19.50 -7.89
CA ALA A 78 -11.92 20.21 -8.46
C ALA A 78 -13.25 19.97 -7.70
N ILE A 79 -13.42 18.79 -7.09
CA ILE A 79 -14.61 18.44 -6.28
C ILE A 79 -14.38 18.59 -4.77
N GLY A 80 -13.22 19.12 -4.36
CA GLY A 80 -12.93 19.47 -2.98
C GLY A 80 -12.58 18.29 -2.07
N TRP A 81 -12.18 17.14 -2.61
CA TRP A 81 -11.74 15.98 -1.80
C TRP A 81 -10.26 15.99 -1.51
N LEU A 82 -9.52 16.74 -2.27
CA LEU A 82 -8.08 16.89 -2.18
C LEU A 82 -7.72 18.36 -2.25
N ARG A 83 -6.61 18.75 -1.66
CA ARG A 83 -5.96 20.04 -1.82
C ARG A 83 -4.47 19.86 -2.05
N ARG A 84 -3.84 20.88 -2.62
CA ARG A 84 -2.40 20.92 -2.84
C ARG A 84 -1.74 21.94 -1.94
N GLU A 85 -0.57 21.56 -1.43
CA GLU A 85 0.29 22.48 -0.67
C GLU A 85 1.73 22.33 -1.15
N ALA A 86 2.55 23.36 -0.96
CA ALA A 86 3.98 23.27 -1.18
C ALA A 86 4.58 22.22 -0.21
N ASP A 87 5.52 21.42 -0.70
CA ASP A 87 6.22 20.46 0.15
C ASP A 87 7.24 21.23 1.00
N PRO A 88 7.14 21.19 2.35
CA PRO A 88 8.09 21.89 3.20
C PRO A 88 9.51 21.33 3.14
N ALA A 89 9.67 20.09 2.66
CA ALA A 89 10.96 19.41 2.51
C ALA A 89 11.60 19.64 1.13
N ASP A 90 10.80 19.99 0.12
CA ASP A 90 11.29 20.28 -1.24
C ASP A 90 10.46 21.41 -1.86
N ALA A 91 11.07 22.58 -2.01
CA ALA A 91 10.42 23.77 -2.58
C ALA A 91 9.88 23.57 -4.02
N ARG A 92 10.28 22.51 -4.70
CA ARG A 92 9.78 22.13 -6.04
C ARG A 92 8.65 21.10 -5.96
N GLY A 93 8.42 20.52 -4.79
CA GLY A 93 7.42 19.50 -4.53
C GLY A 93 6.05 20.10 -4.25
N THR A 94 5.02 19.38 -4.63
CA THR A 94 3.63 19.67 -4.28
C THR A 94 3.03 18.45 -3.62
N LEU A 95 2.57 18.61 -2.38
CA LEU A 95 1.89 17.56 -1.63
C LEU A 95 0.41 17.52 -2.01
N LEU A 96 -0.07 16.32 -2.19
CA LEU A 96 -1.48 15.96 -2.31
C LEU A 96 -1.98 15.63 -0.90
N ILE A 97 -3.03 16.29 -0.44
CA ILE A 97 -3.55 16.18 0.91
C ILE A 97 -5.05 15.97 0.86
N LEU A 98 -5.55 14.93 1.53
CA LEU A 98 -7.00 14.74 1.67
C LEU A 98 -7.61 15.87 2.51
N THR A 99 -8.72 16.41 2.05
CA THR A 99 -9.56 17.31 2.83
C THR A 99 -10.42 16.51 3.83
N PRO A 100 -11.06 17.14 4.82
CA PRO A 100 -12.05 16.47 5.67
C PRO A 100 -13.12 15.74 4.85
N ARG A 101 -13.61 16.36 3.76
CA ARG A 101 -14.56 15.72 2.83
C ARG A 101 -13.95 14.52 2.11
N GLY A 102 -12.68 14.57 1.73
CA GLY A 102 -11.97 13.42 1.16
C GLY A 102 -11.85 12.26 2.16
N HIS A 103 -11.62 12.55 3.42
CA HIS A 103 -11.63 11.54 4.48
C HIS A 103 -13.00 10.90 4.70
N GLU A 104 -14.08 11.69 4.66
CA GLU A 104 -15.46 11.17 4.72
C GLU A 104 -15.77 10.22 3.56
N VAL A 105 -15.36 10.57 2.35
CA VAL A 105 -15.50 9.71 1.16
C VAL A 105 -14.78 8.38 1.34
N ILE A 106 -13.55 8.40 1.81
CA ILE A 106 -12.78 7.17 2.08
C ILE A 106 -13.42 6.34 3.19
N ALA A 107 -13.94 6.95 4.24
CA ALA A 107 -14.64 6.24 5.30
C ALA A 107 -15.90 5.52 4.76
N ALA A 108 -16.69 6.20 3.94
CA ALA A 108 -17.87 5.60 3.29
C ALA A 108 -17.48 4.41 2.38
N LEU A 109 -16.42 4.56 1.57
CA LEU A 109 -15.92 3.49 0.70
C LEU A 109 -15.42 2.27 1.50
N ARG A 110 -14.70 2.50 2.59
CA ARG A 110 -14.25 1.42 3.49
C ARG A 110 -15.42 0.68 4.12
N THR A 111 -16.45 1.41 4.56
CA THR A 111 -17.68 0.81 5.10
C THR A 111 -18.40 -0.01 4.04
N GLY A 112 -18.56 0.52 2.82
CA GLY A 112 -19.14 -0.20 1.70
C GLY A 112 -18.40 -1.50 1.39
N LEU A 113 -17.07 -1.46 1.33
CA LEU A 113 -16.25 -2.65 1.12
C LEU A 113 -16.39 -3.66 2.28
N ALA A 114 -16.36 -3.20 3.52
CA ALA A 114 -16.50 -4.08 4.69
C ALA A 114 -17.86 -4.80 4.68
N ASN A 115 -18.94 -4.07 4.38
CA ASN A 115 -20.28 -4.65 4.26
C ASN A 115 -20.34 -5.68 3.12
N HIS A 116 -19.81 -5.36 1.95
CA HIS A 116 -19.76 -6.26 0.81
C HIS A 116 -18.99 -7.55 1.12
N LEU A 117 -17.79 -7.43 1.69
CA LEU A 117 -16.99 -8.58 2.10
C LEU A 117 -17.69 -9.39 3.20
N GLY A 118 -18.34 -8.73 4.17
CA GLY A 118 -19.13 -9.39 5.20
C GLY A 118 -20.23 -10.27 4.62
N VAL A 119 -20.93 -9.82 3.59
CA VAL A 119 -21.94 -10.62 2.88
C VAL A 119 -21.28 -11.81 2.15
N LEU A 120 -20.13 -11.61 1.51
CA LEU A 120 -19.45 -12.69 0.78
C LEU A 120 -18.95 -13.82 1.68
N VAL A 121 -18.64 -13.54 2.93
CA VAL A 121 -18.13 -14.55 3.86
C VAL A 121 -19.18 -15.04 4.87
N ALA A 122 -20.43 -14.57 4.78
CA ALA A 122 -21.48 -14.84 5.77
C ALA A 122 -21.77 -16.35 5.92
N ASP A 123 -21.72 -17.10 4.83
CA ASP A 123 -22.00 -18.54 4.79
C ASP A 123 -20.74 -19.41 4.92
N TRP A 124 -19.59 -18.80 5.23
CA TRP A 124 -18.36 -19.57 5.38
C TRP A 124 -18.35 -20.35 6.70
N PRO A 125 -17.64 -21.49 6.76
CA PRO A 125 -17.42 -22.20 8.02
C PRO A 125 -16.80 -21.29 9.07
N ALA A 126 -17.19 -21.51 10.33
CA ALA A 126 -16.66 -20.74 11.46
C ALA A 126 -15.12 -20.74 11.48
N GLY A 127 -14.51 -19.60 11.69
CA GLY A 127 -13.05 -19.41 11.75
C GLY A 127 -12.34 -19.34 10.40
N LEU A 128 -13.01 -19.61 9.28
CA LEU A 128 -12.36 -19.57 7.97
C LEU A 128 -12.08 -18.12 7.51
N ALA A 129 -13.01 -17.21 7.74
CA ALA A 129 -12.82 -15.80 7.40
C ALA A 129 -11.71 -15.17 8.23
N GLU A 130 -11.65 -15.46 9.54
CA GLU A 130 -10.59 -15.03 10.43
C GLU A 130 -9.22 -15.58 10.01
N SER A 131 -9.17 -16.87 9.63
CA SER A 131 -7.94 -17.51 9.13
C SER A 131 -7.45 -16.86 7.83
N LEU A 132 -8.37 -16.47 6.94
CA LEU A 132 -8.04 -15.73 5.73
C LEU A 132 -7.44 -14.35 6.05
N VAL A 133 -8.04 -13.61 6.99
CA VAL A 133 -7.52 -12.31 7.43
C VAL A 133 -6.11 -12.45 7.98
N ASP A 134 -5.85 -13.45 8.84
CA ASP A 134 -4.52 -13.69 9.40
C ASP A 134 -3.52 -14.12 8.33
N GLY A 135 -3.93 -14.96 7.38
CA GLY A 135 -3.10 -15.35 6.24
C GLY A 135 -2.70 -14.15 5.38
N LEU A 136 -3.66 -13.28 5.03
CA LEU A 136 -3.41 -12.07 4.25
C LEU A 136 -2.47 -11.10 4.98
N ARG A 137 -2.65 -10.90 6.29
CA ARG A 137 -1.74 -10.07 7.11
C ARG A 137 -0.31 -10.61 7.07
N ARG A 138 -0.12 -11.92 7.26
CA ARG A 138 1.20 -12.55 7.18
C ARG A 138 1.87 -12.38 5.83
N LEU A 139 1.09 -12.44 4.73
CA LEU A 139 1.61 -12.21 3.38
C LEU A 139 2.02 -10.75 3.15
N THR A 140 1.31 -9.77 3.76
CA THR A 140 1.63 -8.35 3.60
C THR A 140 2.72 -7.87 4.54
N ASP A 141 2.75 -8.39 5.79
CA ASP A 141 3.69 -7.97 6.83
C ASP A 141 4.98 -8.79 6.78
N GLY A 142 4.91 -10.03 6.26
CA GLY A 142 5.99 -11.00 6.18
C GLY A 142 6.54 -11.22 4.79
N GLY A 143 6.53 -10.22 3.92
CA GLY A 143 7.31 -10.30 2.67
C GLY A 143 8.71 -10.81 3.01
N PRO A 144 9.35 -11.68 2.18
CA PRO A 144 10.66 -12.25 2.49
C PRO A 144 11.57 -11.09 2.86
N ALA A 145 12.06 -11.10 4.11
CA ALA A 145 13.02 -10.12 4.59
C ALA A 145 14.10 -10.04 3.51
N GLY A 146 14.12 -8.93 2.80
CA GLY A 146 15.02 -8.72 1.70
C GLY A 146 16.41 -9.16 2.14
N SER A 147 16.98 -10.09 1.44
CA SER A 147 18.40 -10.44 1.48
C SER A 147 19.20 -9.19 1.10
N GLY A 148 19.31 -8.29 2.03
CA GLY A 148 20.00 -7.02 1.89
C GLY A 148 20.76 -6.72 3.16
N SER A 149 22.05 -6.93 3.12
CA SER A 149 23.05 -6.51 4.09
C SER A 149 23.57 -7.59 5.04
N ALA A 150 24.22 -8.59 4.47
CA ALA A 150 25.38 -9.14 5.13
C ALA A 150 26.49 -8.08 5.11
N GLY A 151 26.44 -7.18 6.08
CA GLY A 151 27.52 -6.25 6.37
C GLY A 151 28.73 -7.05 6.80
N SER A 152 29.71 -7.10 5.93
CA SER A 152 31.04 -7.59 6.19
C SER A 152 31.68 -6.84 7.36
N GLY A 153 31.52 -7.37 8.55
CA GLY A 153 32.36 -7.03 9.72
C GLY A 153 33.74 -7.61 9.51
N SER A 154 34.62 -6.86 8.91
CA SER A 154 36.05 -7.15 8.90
C SER A 154 36.60 -6.96 10.30
N ALA A 155 36.78 -8.05 11.02
CA ALA A 155 37.65 -8.12 12.18
C ALA A 155 39.09 -8.07 11.71
N GLY A 156 39.69 -6.90 11.78
CA GLY A 156 41.15 -6.71 11.69
C GLY A 156 41.82 -6.94 13.03
N SER A 157 42.20 -8.17 13.31
CA SER A 157 43.17 -8.47 14.33
C SER A 157 44.58 -8.09 13.83
N GLY A 158 45.22 -7.13 14.45
CA GLY A 158 46.59 -6.77 14.21
C GLY A 158 47.34 -6.67 15.53
N ALA A 159 47.90 -7.80 15.93
CA ALA A 159 48.87 -7.85 17.02
C ALA A 159 50.22 -7.42 16.49
N GLY A 160 51.02 -6.82 17.36
CA GLY A 160 52.44 -6.96 17.29
C GLY A 160 53.27 -5.69 17.24
N GLY A 161 54.14 -5.54 18.21
CA GLY A 161 55.43 -4.93 18.04
C GLY A 161 55.73 -3.77 18.97
N GLY A 162 56.18 -4.14 20.17
CA GLY A 162 56.85 -3.20 21.05
C GLY A 162 58.19 -2.76 20.48
N HIS A 163 58.56 -1.54 20.76
CA HIS A 163 59.97 -1.19 20.94
C HIS A 163 60.09 -0.11 21.99
N GLN A 164 60.75 -0.50 23.04
CA GLN A 164 61.22 0.24 24.17
C GLN A 164 62.57 0.88 23.80
N VAL A 165 62.72 2.16 23.92
CA VAL A 165 64.04 2.81 24.18
C VAL A 165 63.86 4.06 25.01
N LEU A 166 64.43 4.09 26.14
CA LEU A 166 64.80 5.19 27.00
C LEU A 166 66.29 5.50 26.75
N PRO A 167 66.91 6.46 27.41
CA PRO A 167 66.68 7.88 27.56
C PRO A 167 67.92 8.69 27.09
N GLY A 168 67.77 9.98 27.08
CA GLY A 168 68.87 10.91 26.98
C GLY A 168 68.37 12.31 27.21
#